data_0d4b81492c5ca7864cd8f095ad5ade7a
#
_entry.id   0d4b81492c5ca7864cd8f095ad5ade7a
#
_cell.length_a   1.000
_cell.length_b   1.000
_cell.length_c   1.000
_cell.angle_alpha   90.00
_cell.angle_beta   90.00
_cell.angle_gamma   90.00
#
_symmetry.space_group_name_H-M   'P 1'
#
loop_
_entity.id
_entity.type
_entity.pdbx_description
1 polymer ?
#
loop_
_entity_poly.entity_id
_entity_poly.type
_entity_poly.pdbx_seq_one_letter_code
_entity_poly.pdbx_strand_id
1 'polypeptide(L)'
;EKKIFLIKSEILKFIKKYKNEKKTIVGIAAATKGNTLLNFCGVNYKDLKCIIESSPYKIHKFTPGSAIPIVNEKNIKKYDAAIILPWNITKHLYRKLLQKRKIPYTSVDKIVRKLKK
;
A
#
# COMPACT_ATOMS: atom_id res chain seq x y z
N GLU A 1 -21.53 -1.32 1.33
CA GLU A 1 -21.58 0.01 0.71
C GLU A 1 -20.88 0.00 -0.64
N LYS A 2 -21.48 0.65 -1.64
CA LYS A 2 -20.92 0.70 -3.01
C LYS A 2 -19.52 1.28 -3.06
N LYS A 3 -19.25 2.30 -2.24
CA LYS A 3 -17.96 2.99 -2.26
C LYS A 3 -16.81 2.09 -1.86
N ILE A 4 -16.98 1.23 -0.87
CA ILE A 4 -15.93 0.33 -0.43
C ILE A 4 -15.61 -0.71 -1.51
N PHE A 5 -16.62 -1.18 -2.25
CA PHE A 5 -16.39 -2.10 -3.36
C PHE A 5 -15.68 -1.43 -4.54
N LEU A 6 -15.94 -0.14 -4.77
CA LEU A 6 -15.23 0.62 -5.80
C LEU A 6 -13.77 0.81 -5.41
N ILE A 7 -13.50 1.08 -4.14
CA ILE A 7 -12.13 1.18 -3.61
C ILE A 7 -11.41 -0.15 -3.79
N LYS A 8 -12.05 -1.26 -3.41
CA LYS A 8 -11.52 -2.60 -3.61
C LYS A 8 -11.16 -2.85 -5.07
N SER A 9 -12.08 -2.54 -5.97
CA SER A 9 -11.87 -2.72 -7.41
C SER A 9 -10.64 -1.95 -7.90
N GLU A 10 -10.47 -0.71 -7.47
CA GLU A 10 -9.33 0.11 -7.89
C GLU A 10 -8.01 -0.39 -7.33
N ILE A 11 -8.00 -0.86 -6.09
CA ILE A 11 -6.80 -1.44 -5.49
C ILE A 11 -6.40 -2.71 -6.24
N LEU A 12 -7.36 -3.59 -6.52
CA LEU A 12 -7.09 -4.84 -7.23
C LEU A 12 -6.63 -4.58 -8.66
N LYS A 13 -7.16 -3.56 -9.35
CA LYS A 13 -6.68 -3.17 -10.67
C LYS A 13 -5.23 -2.69 -10.62
N PHE A 14 -4.89 -1.87 -9.64
CA PHE A 14 -3.54 -1.38 -9.46
C PHE A 14 -2.56 -2.54 -9.26
N ILE A 15 -2.89 -3.45 -8.35
CA ILE A 15 -2.04 -4.61 -8.06
C ILE A 15 -1.90 -5.50 -9.30
N LYS A 16 -3.01 -5.82 -9.95
CA LYS A 16 -3.00 -6.67 -11.13
C LYS A 16 -2.13 -6.09 -12.24
N LYS A 17 -2.25 -4.79 -12.50
CA LYS A 17 -1.46 -4.11 -13.52
C LYS A 17 0.04 -4.32 -13.30
N TYR A 18 0.51 -4.02 -12.09
CA TYR A 18 1.95 -4.07 -11.83
C TYR A 18 2.47 -5.49 -11.63
N LYS A 19 1.66 -6.40 -11.11
CA LYS A 19 2.03 -7.82 -11.05
C LYS A 19 2.17 -8.41 -12.46
N ASN A 20 1.26 -8.06 -13.37
CA ASN A 20 1.35 -8.53 -14.76
C ASN A 20 2.61 -8.01 -15.46
N GLU A 21 3.11 -6.84 -15.05
CA GLU A 21 4.36 -6.29 -15.56
C GLU A 21 5.58 -6.81 -14.80
N LYS A 22 5.39 -7.74 -13.88
CA LYS A 22 6.44 -8.31 -13.02
C LYS A 22 7.15 -7.25 -12.17
N LYS A 23 6.40 -6.24 -11.74
CA LYS A 23 6.91 -5.14 -10.92
C LYS A 23 6.73 -5.45 -9.43
N THR A 24 7.64 -4.92 -8.61
CA THR A 24 7.58 -5.06 -7.16
C THR A 24 6.67 -4.01 -6.58
N ILE A 25 5.66 -4.45 -5.83
CA ILE A 25 4.68 -3.57 -5.16
C ILE A 25 4.92 -3.64 -3.66
N VAL A 26 4.90 -2.48 -2.99
CA VAL A 26 5.02 -2.41 -1.53
C VAL A 26 3.85 -1.62 -0.96
N GLY A 27 3.57 -1.85 0.33
CA GLY A 27 2.69 -0.99 1.10
C GLY A 27 3.53 0.04 1.85
N ILE A 28 2.96 1.20 2.12
CA ILE A 28 3.63 2.26 2.89
C ILE A 28 2.87 2.48 4.19
N ALA A 29 3.57 2.32 5.30
CA ALA A 29 3.09 2.50 6.67
C ALA A 29 2.05 1.44 7.11
N ALA A 30 2.37 0.73 8.18
CA ALA A 30 1.55 -0.36 8.71
C ALA A 30 0.40 0.18 9.57
N ALA A 31 -0.65 0.68 8.93
CA ALA A 31 -1.82 1.25 9.60
C ALA A 31 -2.92 0.20 9.75
N THR A 32 -3.61 0.22 10.88
CA THR A 32 -4.70 -0.72 11.19
C THR A 32 -5.80 -0.70 10.14
N LYS A 33 -6.29 0.49 9.77
CA LYS A 33 -7.34 0.62 8.76
C LYS A 33 -6.89 0.13 7.39
N GLY A 34 -5.62 0.40 7.04
CA GLY A 34 -5.05 -0.07 5.79
C GLY A 34 -4.96 -1.59 5.76
N ASN A 35 -4.54 -2.21 6.86
CA ASN A 35 -4.48 -3.66 6.93
C ASN A 35 -5.87 -4.30 6.84
N THR A 36 -6.87 -3.71 7.50
CA THR A 36 -8.26 -4.16 7.39
C THR A 36 -8.72 -4.12 5.93
N LEU A 37 -8.38 -3.04 5.23
CA LEU A 37 -8.71 -2.90 3.81
C LEU A 37 -8.02 -3.97 2.95
N LEU A 38 -6.74 -4.24 3.21
CA LEU A 38 -6.01 -5.28 2.47
C LEU A 38 -6.65 -6.64 2.66
N ASN A 39 -7.04 -6.99 3.89
CA ASN A 39 -7.74 -8.23 4.16
C ASN A 39 -9.08 -8.30 3.45
N PHE A 40 -9.84 -7.21 3.46
CA PHE A 40 -11.12 -7.13 2.73
C PHE A 40 -10.91 -7.33 1.23
N CYS A 41 -9.81 -6.82 0.67
CA CYS A 41 -9.48 -6.98 -0.75
C CYS A 41 -8.87 -8.33 -1.09
N GLY A 42 -8.54 -9.14 -0.08
CA GLY A 42 -7.87 -10.42 -0.31
C GLY A 42 -6.40 -10.27 -0.69
N VAL A 43 -5.79 -9.13 -0.38
CA VAL A 43 -4.38 -8.85 -0.67
C VAL A 43 -3.51 -9.43 0.44
N ASN A 44 -2.43 -10.11 0.08
CA ASN A 44 -1.52 -10.73 1.04
C ASN A 44 -0.06 -10.65 0.57
N TYR A 45 0.81 -11.42 1.25
CA TYR A 45 2.24 -11.43 0.96
C TYR A 45 2.61 -11.86 -0.46
N LYS A 46 1.71 -12.50 -1.19
CA LYS A 46 1.94 -12.87 -2.60
C LYS A 46 1.80 -11.66 -3.53
N ASP A 47 1.10 -10.63 -3.08
CA ASP A 47 0.84 -9.42 -3.87
C ASP A 47 1.80 -8.29 -3.52
N LEU A 48 2.08 -8.10 -2.23
CA LEU A 48 2.95 -7.04 -1.74
C LEU A 48 4.20 -7.66 -1.13
N LYS A 49 5.37 -7.19 -1.56
CA LYS A 49 6.64 -7.69 -1.07
C LYS A 49 6.82 -7.41 0.44
N CYS A 50 6.43 -6.23 0.87
CA CYS A 50 6.54 -5.82 2.27
C CYS A 50 5.71 -4.57 2.52
N ILE A 51 5.59 -4.21 3.80
CA ILE A 51 5.09 -2.90 4.22
C ILE A 51 6.28 -2.12 4.75
N ILE A 52 6.52 -0.94 4.22
CA ILE A 52 7.60 -0.07 4.67
C ILE A 52 7.12 0.77 5.84
N GLU A 53 7.85 0.71 6.95
CA GLU A 53 7.43 1.31 8.21
C GLU A 53 8.62 1.97 8.92
N SER A 54 8.38 3.08 9.61
CA SER A 54 9.40 3.76 10.39
C SER A 54 9.31 3.49 11.88
N SER A 55 8.15 3.05 12.37
CA SER A 55 7.95 2.76 13.79
C SER A 55 8.69 1.47 14.20
N PRO A 56 9.63 1.53 15.17
CA PRO A 56 10.37 0.35 15.59
C PRO A 56 9.49 -0.73 16.23
N TYR A 57 8.31 -0.36 16.73
CA TYR A 57 7.40 -1.31 17.35
C TYR A 57 6.70 -2.21 16.35
N LYS A 58 6.67 -1.82 15.08
CA LYS A 58 5.96 -2.57 14.03
C LYS A 58 6.91 -3.36 13.14
N ILE A 59 8.19 -3.00 13.13
CA ILE A 59 9.19 -3.65 12.27
C ILE A 59 9.48 -5.08 12.76
N HIS A 60 9.82 -5.99 11.85
CA HIS A 60 10.07 -7.42 12.08
C HIS A 60 8.83 -8.20 12.46
N LYS A 61 7.65 -7.66 12.20
CA LYS A 61 6.37 -8.33 12.37
C LYS A 61 5.73 -8.60 11.01
N PHE A 62 4.59 -9.27 11.03
CA PHE A 62 3.80 -9.51 9.82
C PHE A 62 2.43 -8.89 10.03
N THR A 63 1.79 -8.45 8.96
CA THR A 63 0.44 -7.90 9.06
C THR A 63 -0.55 -9.01 9.39
N PRO A 64 -1.49 -8.78 10.35
CA PRO A 64 -2.48 -9.81 10.70
C PRO A 64 -3.34 -10.19 9.48
N GLY A 65 -3.53 -11.49 9.29
CA GLY A 65 -4.37 -12.01 8.21
C GLY A 65 -3.72 -12.03 6.84
N SER A 66 -3.02 -10.98 6.47
CA SER A 66 -2.37 -10.87 5.16
C SER A 66 -0.93 -11.38 5.16
N ALA A 67 -0.33 -11.50 6.32
CA ALA A 67 1.03 -12.04 6.53
C ALA A 67 2.11 -11.34 5.70
N ILE A 68 1.99 -10.03 5.50
CA ILE A 68 2.97 -9.24 4.77
C ILE A 68 4.06 -8.79 5.74
N PRO A 69 5.35 -9.03 5.43
CA PRO A 69 6.43 -8.62 6.34
C PRO A 69 6.53 -7.10 6.44
N ILE A 70 6.75 -6.61 7.65
CA ILE A 70 6.91 -5.18 7.92
C ILE A 70 8.40 -4.90 8.09
N VAL A 71 8.94 -4.00 7.26
CA VAL A 71 10.37 -3.72 7.22
C VAL A 71 10.65 -2.24 7.40
N ASN A 72 11.87 -1.93 7.85
CA ASN A 72 12.33 -0.54 7.93
C ASN A 72 12.62 -0.01 6.52
N GLU A 73 12.29 1.27 6.28
CA GLU A 73 12.55 1.93 5.00
C GLU A 73 14.03 1.86 4.58
N LYS A 74 14.94 1.72 5.53
CA LYS A 74 16.38 1.61 5.26
C LYS A 74 16.78 0.26 4.66
N ASN A 75 15.94 -0.75 4.84
CA ASN A 75 16.23 -2.13 4.43
C ASN A 75 15.67 -2.48 3.06
N ILE A 76 14.93 -1.56 2.42
CA ILE A 76 14.44 -1.78 1.07
C ILE A 76 14.68 -0.52 0.24
N LYS A 77 15.45 -0.66 -0.83
CA LYS A 77 15.87 0.48 -1.66
C LYS A 77 15.17 0.53 -3.01
N LYS A 78 14.71 -0.61 -3.50
CA LYS A 78 14.08 -0.68 -4.82
C LYS A 78 12.69 -1.28 -4.75
N TYR A 79 11.72 -0.56 -5.29
CA TYR A 79 10.38 -1.05 -5.54
C TYR A 79 9.78 -0.21 -6.66
N ASP A 80 8.79 -0.76 -7.35
CA ASP A 80 8.29 -0.17 -8.60
C ASP A 80 6.95 0.54 -8.44
N ALA A 81 6.19 0.16 -7.43
CA ALA A 81 4.87 0.73 -7.20
C ALA A 81 4.55 0.64 -5.71
N ALA A 82 3.68 1.52 -5.22
CA ALA A 82 3.37 1.59 -3.80
C ALA A 82 1.88 1.84 -3.53
N ILE A 83 1.39 1.27 -2.43
CA ILE A 83 0.05 1.56 -1.90
C ILE A 83 0.23 2.20 -0.53
N ILE A 84 -0.19 3.45 -0.40
CA ILE A 84 -0.11 4.17 0.87
C ILE A 84 -1.33 3.77 1.72
N LEU A 85 -1.08 3.12 2.86
CA LEU A 85 -2.14 2.52 3.67
C LEU A 85 -2.88 3.49 4.60
N PRO A 86 -2.22 4.45 5.28
CA PRO A 86 -2.96 5.44 6.06
C PRO A 86 -3.83 6.33 5.17
N TRP A 87 -5.05 6.62 5.62
CA TRP A 87 -6.03 7.29 4.79
C TRP A 87 -5.88 8.81 4.75
N ASN A 88 -5.32 9.42 5.79
CA ASN A 88 -5.34 10.87 5.97
C ASN A 88 -3.95 11.54 5.96
N ILE A 89 -2.89 10.80 5.69
CA ILE A 89 -1.53 11.35 5.67
C ILE A 89 -0.78 11.01 4.37
N THR A 90 -1.53 10.80 3.29
CA THR A 90 -0.97 10.41 1.99
C THR A 90 0.06 11.41 1.48
N LYS A 91 -0.24 12.71 1.54
CA LYS A 91 0.68 13.74 1.05
C LYS A 91 2.02 13.72 1.79
N HIS A 92 1.96 13.57 3.11
CA HIS A 92 3.17 13.51 3.93
C HIS A 92 4.04 12.32 3.55
N LEU A 93 3.44 11.13 3.45
CA LEU A 93 4.16 9.91 3.11
C LEU A 93 4.68 9.94 1.67
N TYR A 94 3.90 10.49 0.76
CA TYR A 94 4.34 10.65 -0.62
C TYR A 94 5.60 11.52 -0.68
N ARG A 95 5.59 12.69 -0.03
CA ARG A 95 6.74 13.59 -0.02
C ARG A 95 7.97 12.97 0.62
N LYS A 96 7.75 12.24 1.72
CA LYS A 96 8.85 11.62 2.46
C LYS A 96 9.50 10.47 1.70
N LEU A 97 8.71 9.61 1.08
CA LEU A 97 9.19 8.32 0.56
C LEU A 97 9.14 8.16 -0.95
N LEU A 98 8.19 8.76 -1.62
CA LEU A 98 7.91 8.44 -3.02
C LEU A 98 8.23 9.54 -4.02
N GLN A 99 8.20 10.80 -3.59
CA GLN A 99 8.32 11.94 -4.51
C GLN A 99 9.60 11.88 -5.36
N LYS A 100 10.72 11.53 -4.76
CA LYS A 100 12.01 11.44 -5.46
C LYS A 100 12.13 10.21 -6.34
N ARG A 101 11.33 9.18 -6.06
CA ARG A 101 11.38 7.92 -6.80
C ARG A 101 10.61 7.96 -8.11
N LYS A 102 9.63 8.86 -8.22
CA LYS A 102 8.80 9.00 -9.42
C LYS A 102 8.12 7.70 -9.84
N ILE A 103 7.67 6.92 -8.88
CA ILE A 103 7.00 5.65 -9.13
C ILE A 103 5.48 5.82 -9.00
N PRO A 104 4.68 4.95 -9.65
CA PRO A 104 3.24 4.96 -9.48
C PRO A 104 2.84 4.58 -8.05
N TYR A 105 1.81 5.22 -7.55
CA TYR A 105 1.27 4.92 -6.23
C TYR A 105 -0.24 5.10 -6.21
N THR A 106 -0.89 4.47 -5.25
CA THR A 106 -2.30 4.70 -4.97
C THR A 106 -2.53 4.74 -3.46
N SER A 107 -3.70 5.20 -3.05
CA SER A 107 -4.13 5.29 -1.66
C SER A 107 -5.65 5.39 -1.65
N VAL A 108 -6.26 5.19 -0.48
CA VAL A 108 -7.71 5.33 -0.36
C VAL A 108 -8.17 6.74 -0.71
N ASP A 109 -7.52 7.76 -0.17
CA ASP A 109 -7.93 9.15 -0.45
C ASP A 109 -7.69 9.56 -1.90
N LYS A 110 -6.66 9.04 -2.56
CA LYS A 110 -6.45 9.25 -3.99
C LYS A 110 -7.58 8.64 -4.81
N ILE A 111 -7.97 7.39 -4.47
CA ILE A 111 -9.06 6.69 -5.13
C ILE A 111 -10.37 7.44 -4.91
N VAL A 112 -10.66 7.83 -3.67
CA VAL A 112 -11.90 8.53 -3.33
C VAL A 112 -12.02 9.84 -4.11
N ARG A 113 -10.93 10.60 -4.24
CA ARG A 113 -10.94 11.82 -5.05
C ARG A 113 -11.23 11.55 -6.52
N LYS A 114 -10.68 10.47 -7.05
CA LYS A 114 -10.93 10.05 -8.44
C LYS A 114 -12.40 9.70 -8.64
N LEU A 115 -13.01 9.00 -7.69
CA LEU A 115 -14.41 8.57 -7.79
C LEU A 115 -15.41 9.72 -7.66
N LYS A 116 -15.02 10.87 -7.10
CA LYS A 116 -15.88 12.04 -6.96
C LYS A 116 -15.97 12.89 -8.22
N LYS A 117 -15.18 12.61 -9.21
CA LYS A 117 -15.19 13.36 -10.47
C LYS A 117 -16.23 12.86 -11.44
#